data_409fc3d2fb42b74517c94afa2bb23985
#
_entry.id   409fc3d2fb42b74517c94afa2bb23985
#
_cell.length_a   1.000
_cell.length_b   1.000
_cell.length_c   1.000
_cell.angle_alpha   90.00
_cell.angle_beta   90.00
_cell.angle_gamma   90.00
#
_symmetry.space_group_name_H-M   'P 1'
#
loop_
_entity.id
_entity.type
_entity.pdbx_description
1 polymer ?
#
loop_
_entity_poly.entity_id
_entity_poly.type
_entity_poly.pdbx_seq_one_letter_code
_entity_poly.pdbx_strand_id
1 'polypeptide(L)'
;LCLKEIAEFLQKMYPQMPSFYFHDGCFVIMDTEGGNFEQIKAEIEQRFEQPWLVENGEIYFSICTALWPRQIVRTSAIEMVDGLQMAMEKATEKGNGICVVIDEELIRQMQYDAQVENALSRALENNLIDVYFPPIYSTAQIIVTAAEALVSLYESELGCISPEEFIVKAEQNGSIMQLGRQVFEKTCQFIQRNDLETLGIDYIEINLSPVQYLRQQLAQEPM
;
A
#
# COMPACT_ATOMS: atom_id res chain seq x y z
N LEU A 1 -1.98 -0.42 28.50
CA LEU A 1 -2.28 -1.49 29.50
C LEU A 1 -2.69 -2.79 28.77
N CYS A 2 -3.71 -2.78 27.91
CA CYS A 2 -4.21 -3.97 27.20
C CYS A 2 -3.15 -4.71 26.39
N LEU A 3 -2.27 -4.02 25.65
CA LEU A 3 -1.21 -4.66 24.87
C LEU A 3 -0.25 -5.47 25.73
N LYS A 4 -0.01 -5.04 26.98
CA LYS A 4 0.81 -5.79 27.93
C LYS A 4 0.12 -7.07 28.37
N GLU A 5 -1.16 -7.03 28.66
CA GLU A 5 -1.95 -8.23 29.04
C GLU A 5 -2.05 -9.22 27.88
N ILE A 6 -2.19 -8.73 26.64
CA ILE A 6 -2.16 -9.59 25.45
C ILE A 6 -0.77 -10.25 25.32
N ALA A 7 0.32 -9.51 25.48
CA ALA A 7 1.66 -10.07 25.45
C ALA A 7 1.86 -11.15 26.54
N GLU A 8 1.44 -10.87 27.77
CA GLU A 8 1.53 -11.82 28.88
C GLU A 8 0.69 -13.08 28.63
N PHE A 9 -0.51 -12.94 28.05
CA PHE A 9 -1.33 -14.07 27.63
C PHE A 9 -0.60 -14.93 26.59
N LEU A 10 -0.07 -14.34 25.52
CA LEU A 10 0.65 -15.07 24.47
C LEU A 10 1.87 -15.80 25.02
N GLN A 11 2.67 -15.16 25.85
CA GLN A 11 3.85 -15.79 26.49
C GLN A 11 3.48 -16.93 27.43
N LYS A 12 2.35 -16.81 28.13
CA LYS A 12 1.88 -17.85 29.06
C LYS A 12 1.30 -19.05 28.32
N MET A 13 0.56 -18.81 27.24
CA MET A 13 -0.07 -19.88 26.44
C MET A 13 0.96 -20.61 25.57
N TYR A 14 1.92 -19.90 25.04
CA TYR A 14 2.92 -20.43 24.12
C TYR A 14 4.36 -20.14 24.59
N PRO A 15 4.78 -20.68 25.76
CA PRO A 15 6.09 -20.35 26.36
C PRO A 15 7.29 -20.81 25.53
N GLN A 16 7.10 -21.78 24.63
CA GLN A 16 8.15 -22.29 23.74
C GLN A 16 8.20 -21.55 22.37
N MET A 17 7.21 -20.68 22.11
CA MET A 17 7.12 -19.94 20.87
C MET A 17 7.58 -18.48 21.11
N PRO A 18 8.67 -18.02 20.50
CA PRO A 18 9.05 -16.61 20.57
C PRO A 18 7.90 -15.73 20.07
N SER A 19 7.51 -14.76 20.90
CA SER A 19 6.48 -13.78 20.57
C SER A 19 7.06 -12.38 20.63
N PHE A 20 6.70 -11.53 19.69
CA PHE A 20 7.20 -10.18 19.55
C PHE A 20 6.03 -9.21 19.34
N TYR A 21 6.10 -8.05 19.99
CA TYR A 21 5.28 -6.91 19.61
C TYR A 21 5.96 -6.20 18.43
N PHE A 22 5.23 -5.99 17.37
CA PHE A 22 5.78 -5.37 16.16
C PHE A 22 5.45 -3.87 16.14
N HIS A 23 4.20 -3.50 15.82
CA HIS A 23 3.69 -2.12 15.88
C HIS A 23 2.16 -2.14 15.81
N ASP A 24 1.50 -1.05 16.11
CA ASP A 24 0.05 -0.81 15.92
C ASP A 24 -0.86 -1.93 16.41
N GLY A 25 -0.50 -2.56 17.53
CA GLY A 25 -1.28 -3.69 18.06
C GLY A 25 -0.98 -5.04 17.42
N CYS A 26 -0.02 -5.12 16.50
CA CYS A 26 0.40 -6.37 15.87
C CYS A 26 1.38 -7.16 16.75
N PHE A 27 1.11 -8.45 16.90
CA PHE A 27 1.99 -9.42 17.54
C PHE A 27 2.40 -10.49 16.55
N VAL A 28 3.66 -10.91 16.61
CA VAL A 28 4.21 -12.01 15.81
C VAL A 28 4.52 -13.17 16.74
N ILE A 29 4.06 -14.36 16.42
CA ILE A 29 4.38 -15.60 17.12
C ILE A 29 5.12 -16.50 16.13
N MET A 30 6.27 -17.05 16.55
CA MET A 30 7.08 -17.94 15.73
C MET A 30 6.95 -19.36 16.24
N ASP A 31 6.32 -20.22 15.44
CA ASP A 31 6.34 -21.67 15.70
C ASP A 31 7.57 -22.31 15.05
N THR A 32 8.53 -22.72 15.89
CA THR A 32 9.77 -23.39 15.44
C THR A 32 9.66 -24.91 15.47
N GLU A 33 8.63 -25.46 16.11
CA GLU A 33 8.48 -26.91 16.34
C GLU A 33 7.49 -27.58 15.39
N GLY A 34 6.68 -26.79 14.67
CA GLY A 34 5.67 -27.30 13.73
C GLY A 34 4.37 -27.72 14.40
N GLY A 35 3.87 -26.88 15.29
CA GLY A 35 2.57 -27.03 15.93
C GLY A 35 1.39 -26.97 14.96
N ASN A 36 0.23 -27.28 15.49
CA ASN A 36 -1.01 -27.18 14.73
C ASN A 36 -1.49 -25.73 14.70
N PHE A 37 -1.26 -25.05 13.59
CA PHE A 37 -1.69 -23.68 13.40
C PHE A 37 -3.19 -23.46 13.62
N GLU A 38 -4.04 -24.35 13.13
CA GLU A 38 -5.50 -24.24 13.28
C GLU A 38 -5.92 -24.28 14.75
N GLN A 39 -5.22 -25.08 15.56
CA GLN A 39 -5.44 -25.11 17.00
C GLN A 39 -4.98 -23.81 17.68
N ILE A 40 -3.77 -23.33 17.37
CA ILE A 40 -3.23 -22.07 17.91
C ILE A 40 -4.16 -20.90 17.56
N LYS A 41 -4.59 -20.82 16.30
CA LYS A 41 -5.55 -19.83 15.83
C LYS A 41 -6.85 -19.89 16.61
N ALA A 42 -7.46 -21.06 16.71
CA ALA A 42 -8.71 -21.24 17.43
C ALA A 42 -8.62 -20.86 18.92
N GLU A 43 -7.52 -21.21 19.59
CA GLU A 43 -7.28 -20.85 21.00
C GLU A 43 -7.14 -19.34 21.19
N ILE A 44 -6.44 -18.66 20.26
CA ILE A 44 -6.31 -17.19 20.28
C ILE A 44 -7.68 -16.55 20.02
N GLU A 45 -8.40 -16.97 18.98
CA GLU A 45 -9.72 -16.44 18.64
C GLU A 45 -10.70 -16.60 19.81
N GLN A 46 -10.75 -17.79 20.43
CA GLN A 46 -11.57 -18.04 21.60
C GLN A 46 -11.25 -17.12 22.77
N ARG A 47 -9.96 -16.79 23.00
CA ARG A 47 -9.59 -15.83 24.06
C ARG A 47 -10.08 -14.42 23.73
N PHE A 48 -10.07 -14.02 22.48
CA PHE A 48 -10.52 -12.69 22.05
C PHE A 48 -12.05 -12.55 22.00
N GLU A 49 -12.81 -13.63 22.05
CA GLU A 49 -14.26 -13.60 22.30
C GLU A 49 -14.59 -13.13 23.73
N GLN A 50 -13.64 -13.24 24.65
CA GLN A 50 -13.80 -12.80 26.03
C GLN A 50 -13.24 -11.39 26.22
N PRO A 51 -13.84 -10.59 27.12
CA PRO A 51 -13.35 -9.26 27.39
C PRO A 51 -11.94 -9.25 28.01
N TRP A 52 -11.22 -8.18 27.74
CA TRP A 52 -9.98 -7.84 28.43
C TRP A 52 -10.29 -6.84 29.53
N LEU A 53 -9.86 -7.17 30.74
CA LEU A 53 -10.13 -6.33 31.91
C LEU A 53 -9.11 -5.18 31.96
N VAL A 54 -9.61 -3.97 32.12
CA VAL A 54 -8.81 -2.78 32.30
C VAL A 54 -9.28 -2.04 33.55
N GLU A 55 -8.49 -1.11 34.06
CA GLU A 55 -8.78 -0.40 35.30
C GLU A 55 -10.20 0.21 35.37
N ASN A 56 -10.77 0.58 34.23
CA ASN A 56 -12.06 1.25 34.12
C ASN A 56 -13.15 0.43 33.40
N GLY A 57 -12.97 -0.88 33.22
CA GLY A 57 -14.01 -1.71 32.59
C GLY A 57 -13.49 -2.87 31.75
N GLU A 58 -14.33 -3.31 30.84
CA GLU A 58 -14.09 -4.42 29.94
C GLU A 58 -13.96 -3.90 28.50
N ILE A 59 -12.97 -4.41 27.76
CA ILE A 59 -12.77 -4.09 26.35
C ILE A 59 -12.81 -5.37 25.53
N TYR A 60 -13.57 -5.35 24.43
CA TYR A 60 -13.62 -6.40 23.44
C TYR A 60 -12.77 -5.99 22.23
N PHE A 61 -11.93 -6.88 21.75
CA PHE A 61 -11.14 -6.68 20.55
C PHE A 61 -11.54 -7.69 19.47
N SER A 62 -11.61 -7.21 18.24
CA SER A 62 -11.58 -8.07 17.07
C SER A 62 -10.14 -8.23 16.62
N ILE A 63 -9.78 -9.43 16.17
CA ILE A 63 -8.45 -9.71 15.64
C ILE A 63 -8.52 -10.14 14.19
N CYS A 64 -7.51 -9.78 13.43
CA CYS A 64 -7.16 -10.39 12.15
C CYS A 64 -5.88 -11.19 12.34
N THR A 65 -5.69 -12.22 11.55
CA THR A 65 -4.49 -13.05 11.59
C THR A 65 -3.89 -13.21 10.20
N ALA A 66 -2.56 -13.27 10.15
CA ALA A 66 -1.81 -13.63 8.95
C ALA A 66 -0.89 -14.80 9.28
N LEU A 67 -0.83 -15.77 8.37
CA LEU A 67 0.02 -16.95 8.55
C LEU A 67 1.03 -17.04 7.41
N TRP A 68 2.30 -17.20 7.77
CA TRP A 68 3.34 -17.66 6.87
C TRP A 68 3.55 -19.17 7.03
N PRO A 69 3.14 -20.01 6.08
CA PRO A 69 3.29 -21.46 6.17
C PRO A 69 4.76 -21.89 6.08
N ARG A 70 5.16 -22.87 6.89
CA ARG A 70 6.53 -23.41 6.92
C ARG A 70 7.00 -24.01 5.59
N GLN A 71 6.09 -24.44 4.73
CA GLN A 71 6.39 -25.00 3.42
C GLN A 71 6.96 -23.97 2.45
N ILE A 72 6.70 -22.69 2.71
CA ILE A 72 7.21 -21.57 1.90
C ILE A 72 8.57 -21.17 2.43
N VAL A 73 9.62 -21.88 2.02
CA VAL A 73 10.95 -21.91 2.68
C VAL A 73 11.97 -21.20 1.80
N ARG A 74 11.98 -20.28 1.09
CA ARG A 74 13.14 -19.67 0.39
C ARG A 74 13.12 -18.14 0.37
N THR A 75 12.76 -17.58 1.49
CA THR A 75 12.53 -16.15 1.60
C THR A 75 13.42 -15.59 2.71
N SER A 76 13.92 -14.39 2.55
CA SER A 76 14.62 -13.68 3.61
C SER A 76 13.67 -13.32 4.77
N ALA A 77 14.20 -13.09 5.95
CA ALA A 77 13.39 -12.66 7.08
C ALA A 77 12.65 -11.33 6.80
N ILE A 78 13.24 -10.45 6.00
CA ILE A 78 12.62 -9.18 5.58
C ILE A 78 11.39 -9.46 4.72
N GLU A 79 11.53 -10.28 3.67
CA GLU A 79 10.40 -10.65 2.80
C GLU A 79 9.28 -11.37 3.57
N MET A 80 9.62 -12.15 4.61
CA MET A 80 8.60 -12.77 5.48
C MET A 80 7.82 -11.72 6.27
N VAL A 81 8.49 -10.73 6.83
CA VAL A 81 7.84 -9.64 7.58
C VAL A 81 6.96 -8.81 6.64
N ASP A 82 7.48 -8.40 5.50
CA ASP A 82 6.73 -7.63 4.49
C ASP A 82 5.49 -8.41 4.02
N GLY A 83 5.63 -9.71 3.78
CA GLY A 83 4.51 -10.57 3.40
C GLY A 83 3.46 -10.75 4.47
N LEU A 84 3.86 -10.91 5.72
CA LEU A 84 2.93 -10.95 6.84
C LEU A 84 2.20 -9.61 7.00
N GLN A 85 2.88 -8.49 6.81
CA GLN A 85 2.27 -7.17 6.86
C GLN A 85 1.23 -7.00 5.74
N MET A 86 1.57 -7.32 4.49
CA MET A 86 0.62 -7.30 3.37
C MET A 86 -0.58 -8.23 3.61
N ALA A 87 -0.35 -9.43 4.16
CA ALA A 87 -1.44 -10.34 4.51
C ALA A 87 -2.34 -9.77 5.61
N MET A 88 -1.77 -9.07 6.58
CA MET A 88 -2.53 -8.38 7.63
C MET A 88 -3.36 -7.22 7.08
N GLU A 89 -2.82 -6.43 6.18
CA GLU A 89 -3.56 -5.36 5.50
C GLU A 89 -4.76 -5.94 4.74
N LYS A 90 -4.55 -6.98 3.93
CA LYS A 90 -5.64 -7.69 3.24
C LYS A 90 -6.67 -8.31 4.18
N ALA A 91 -6.25 -8.82 5.34
CA ALA A 91 -7.17 -9.34 6.35
C ALA A 91 -8.03 -8.23 6.93
N THR A 92 -7.42 -7.09 7.26
CA THR A 92 -8.09 -5.93 7.85
C THR A 92 -9.09 -5.29 6.87
N GLU A 93 -8.74 -5.18 5.61
CA GLU A 93 -9.64 -4.68 4.55
C GLU A 93 -10.88 -5.55 4.36
N LYS A 94 -10.74 -6.88 4.50
CA LYS A 94 -11.85 -7.83 4.41
C LYS A 94 -12.77 -7.82 5.64
N GLY A 95 -12.32 -7.26 6.74
CA GLY A 95 -13.08 -7.11 7.98
C GLY A 95 -12.53 -7.90 9.17
N ASN A 96 -13.26 -7.83 10.27
CA ASN A 96 -12.87 -8.46 11.53
C ASN A 96 -12.91 -9.99 11.47
N GLY A 97 -12.02 -10.66 12.20
CA GLY A 97 -11.99 -12.11 12.32
C GLY A 97 -11.45 -12.85 11.08
N ILE A 98 -10.83 -12.13 10.16
CA ILE A 98 -10.29 -12.72 8.93
C ILE A 98 -8.89 -13.26 9.18
N CYS A 99 -8.63 -14.45 8.65
CA CYS A 99 -7.31 -15.04 8.55
C CYS A 99 -6.85 -15.08 7.10
N VAL A 100 -5.68 -14.54 6.82
CA VAL A 100 -5.03 -14.65 5.52
C VAL A 100 -3.82 -15.56 5.64
N VAL A 101 -3.82 -16.64 4.87
CA VAL A 101 -2.69 -17.56 4.74
C VAL A 101 -1.90 -17.17 3.50
N ILE A 102 -0.60 -16.96 3.67
CA ILE A 102 0.29 -16.66 2.57
C ILE A 102 0.44 -17.91 1.69
N ASP A 103 0.21 -17.73 0.41
CA ASP A 103 0.33 -18.74 -0.63
C ASP A 103 1.26 -18.26 -1.75
N GLU A 104 1.45 -19.09 -2.76
CA GLU A 104 2.31 -18.74 -3.91
C GLU A 104 1.77 -17.55 -4.72
N GLU A 105 0.45 -17.34 -4.74
CA GLU A 105 -0.17 -16.22 -5.43
C GLU A 105 0.14 -14.91 -4.72
N LEU A 106 0.01 -14.87 -3.40
CA LEU A 106 0.33 -13.70 -2.61
C LEU A 106 1.83 -13.36 -2.72
N ILE A 107 2.71 -14.38 -2.76
CA ILE A 107 4.15 -14.15 -2.96
C ILE A 107 4.43 -13.55 -4.36
N ARG A 108 3.79 -14.06 -5.39
CA ARG A 108 3.91 -13.48 -6.73
C ARG A 108 3.47 -12.02 -6.77
N GLN A 109 2.36 -11.71 -6.09
CA GLN A 109 1.87 -10.34 -5.98
C GLN A 109 2.88 -9.44 -5.27
N MET A 110 3.47 -9.88 -4.16
CA MET A 110 4.52 -9.15 -3.46
C MET A 110 5.74 -8.86 -4.33
N GLN A 111 6.18 -9.87 -5.08
CA GLN A 111 7.32 -9.72 -5.99
C GLN A 111 7.02 -8.73 -7.12
N TYR A 112 5.82 -8.80 -7.68
CA TYR A 112 5.35 -7.84 -8.68
C TYR A 112 5.28 -6.42 -8.12
N ASP A 113 4.69 -6.23 -6.94
CA ASP A 113 4.59 -4.95 -6.27
C ASP A 113 5.97 -4.31 -6.02
N ALA A 114 6.94 -5.11 -5.56
CA ALA A 114 8.32 -4.65 -5.38
C ALA A 114 8.99 -4.26 -6.71
N GLN A 115 8.71 -4.98 -7.80
CA GLN A 115 9.19 -4.63 -9.14
C GLN A 115 8.59 -3.31 -9.62
N VAL A 116 7.28 -3.08 -9.40
CA VAL A 116 6.60 -1.81 -9.72
C VAL A 116 7.22 -0.65 -8.94
N GLU A 117 7.45 -0.80 -7.64
CA GLU A 117 8.10 0.23 -6.82
C GLU A 117 9.51 0.57 -7.30
N ASN A 118 10.31 -0.45 -7.62
CA ASN A 118 11.65 -0.26 -8.16
C ASN A 118 11.63 0.42 -9.54
N ALA A 119 10.68 0.05 -10.40
CA ALA A 119 10.50 0.68 -11.70
C ALA A 119 10.12 2.16 -11.56
N LEU A 120 9.18 2.48 -10.66
CA LEU A 120 8.78 3.84 -10.35
C LEU A 120 9.96 4.66 -9.83
N SER A 121 10.70 4.16 -8.84
CA SER A 121 11.85 4.85 -8.25
C SER A 121 12.90 5.18 -9.31
N ARG A 122 13.28 4.21 -10.15
CA ARG A 122 14.21 4.42 -11.27
C ARG A 122 13.71 5.44 -12.27
N ALA A 123 12.42 5.38 -12.61
CA ALA A 123 11.81 6.30 -13.56
C ALA A 123 11.80 7.74 -13.01
N LEU A 124 11.51 7.92 -11.73
CA LEU A 124 11.52 9.22 -11.08
C LEU A 124 12.95 9.82 -10.99
N GLU A 125 13.93 9.01 -10.59
CA GLU A 125 15.33 9.44 -10.50
C GLU A 125 15.90 9.88 -11.85
N ASN A 126 15.52 9.17 -12.92
CA ASN A 126 16.05 9.43 -14.26
C ASN A 126 15.11 10.27 -15.15
N ASN A 127 14.02 10.80 -14.60
CA ASN A 127 13.01 11.60 -15.32
C ASN A 127 12.42 10.87 -16.55
N LEU A 128 12.17 9.56 -16.39
CA LEU A 128 11.67 8.66 -17.44
C LEU A 128 10.14 8.47 -17.42
N ILE A 129 9.42 9.18 -16.55
CA ILE A 129 7.95 9.18 -16.55
C ILE A 129 7.48 9.83 -17.85
N ASP A 130 6.62 9.16 -18.59
CA ASP A 130 5.97 9.72 -19.78
C ASP A 130 4.64 10.38 -19.40
N VAL A 131 4.29 11.46 -20.13
CA VAL A 131 3.02 12.15 -19.98
C VAL A 131 2.37 12.27 -21.35
N TYR A 132 1.16 11.74 -21.48
CA TYR A 132 0.35 11.82 -22.67
C TYR A 132 -0.78 12.85 -22.48
N PHE A 133 -1.24 13.42 -23.58
CA PHE A 133 -2.24 14.48 -23.59
C PHE A 133 -3.43 14.11 -24.46
N PRO A 134 -4.23 13.08 -24.09
CA PRO A 134 -5.44 12.76 -24.83
C PRO A 134 -6.39 13.94 -24.88
N PRO A 135 -7.00 14.19 -26.04
CA PRO A 135 -7.93 15.30 -26.21
C PRO A 135 -9.28 15.03 -25.54
N ILE A 136 -9.85 16.08 -24.97
CA ILE A 136 -11.21 16.09 -24.44
C ILE A 136 -12.12 16.78 -25.44
N TYR A 137 -13.19 16.08 -25.85
CA TYR A 137 -14.15 16.57 -26.82
C TYR A 137 -15.38 17.18 -26.16
N SER A 138 -15.77 18.35 -26.63
CA SER A 138 -17.09 18.89 -26.34
C SER A 138 -18.16 18.13 -27.13
N THR A 139 -19.06 17.44 -26.45
CA THR A 139 -20.16 16.71 -27.07
C THR A 139 -21.20 17.63 -27.72
N ALA A 140 -21.28 18.86 -27.26
CA ALA A 140 -22.21 19.87 -27.80
C ALA A 140 -21.70 20.47 -29.12
N GLN A 141 -20.40 20.63 -29.29
CA GLN A 141 -19.76 21.29 -30.43
C GLN A 141 -19.02 20.33 -31.37
N ILE A 142 -18.75 19.09 -30.91
CA ILE A 142 -18.01 18.04 -31.64
C ILE A 142 -16.59 18.54 -32.04
N ILE A 143 -15.98 19.29 -31.16
CA ILE A 143 -14.60 19.78 -31.33
C ILE A 143 -13.77 19.43 -30.09
N VAL A 144 -12.44 19.40 -30.25
CA VAL A 144 -11.49 19.37 -29.12
C VAL A 144 -11.58 20.69 -28.38
N THR A 145 -11.64 20.67 -27.05
CA THR A 145 -11.68 21.87 -26.22
C THR A 145 -10.60 21.85 -25.12
N ALA A 146 -10.13 20.68 -24.75
CA ALA A 146 -9.14 20.52 -23.68
C ALA A 146 -8.30 19.26 -23.91
N ALA A 147 -7.31 19.04 -23.05
CA ALA A 147 -6.60 17.76 -22.94
C ALA A 147 -6.42 17.40 -21.46
N GLU A 148 -6.19 16.13 -21.18
CA GLU A 148 -5.85 15.63 -19.85
C GLU A 148 -4.40 15.15 -19.83
N ALA A 149 -3.63 15.53 -18.81
CA ALA A 149 -2.27 15.04 -18.61
C ALA A 149 -2.30 13.68 -17.92
N LEU A 150 -2.12 12.60 -18.66
CA LEU A 150 -2.08 11.23 -18.18
C LEU A 150 -0.65 10.72 -18.09
N VAL A 151 -0.29 10.26 -16.90
CA VAL A 151 1.03 9.67 -16.63
C VAL A 151 1.10 8.24 -17.13
N SER A 152 2.27 7.85 -17.62
CA SER A 152 2.57 6.48 -18.05
C SER A 152 3.96 6.07 -17.55
N LEU A 153 4.04 4.83 -17.11
CA LEU A 153 5.29 4.19 -16.68
C LEU A 153 5.51 2.94 -17.50
N TYR A 154 6.64 2.89 -18.20
CA TYR A 154 7.06 1.71 -18.95
C TYR A 154 8.34 1.13 -18.34
N GLU A 155 8.35 -0.18 -18.17
CA GLU A 155 9.51 -0.94 -17.75
C GLU A 155 9.73 -2.13 -18.70
N SER A 156 10.99 -2.44 -18.98
CA SER A 156 11.34 -3.42 -20.02
C SER A 156 10.83 -4.84 -19.74
N GLU A 157 10.77 -5.25 -18.49
CA GLU A 157 10.34 -6.58 -18.06
C GLU A 157 8.83 -6.64 -17.77
N LEU A 158 8.26 -5.55 -17.24
CA LEU A 158 6.85 -5.47 -16.88
C LEU A 158 5.96 -4.90 -17.99
N GLY A 159 6.56 -4.24 -18.99
CA GLY A 159 5.83 -3.53 -20.02
C GLY A 159 5.24 -2.21 -19.53
N CYS A 160 4.03 -1.87 -19.96
CA CYS A 160 3.30 -0.68 -19.52
C CYS A 160 2.61 -0.99 -18.20
N ILE A 161 3.00 -0.28 -17.14
CA ILE A 161 2.42 -0.41 -15.79
C ILE A 161 1.24 0.54 -15.68
N SER A 162 0.11 0.05 -15.16
CA SER A 162 -1.10 0.86 -14.98
C SER A 162 -0.85 2.02 -14.00
N PRO A 163 -1.35 3.23 -14.30
CA PRO A 163 -1.30 4.35 -13.35
C PRO A 163 -1.90 4.00 -11.99
N GLU A 164 -2.98 3.24 -11.95
CA GLU A 164 -3.63 2.82 -10.71
C GLU A 164 -2.70 2.01 -9.80
N GLU A 165 -1.79 1.22 -10.37
CA GLU A 165 -0.84 0.41 -9.61
C GLU A 165 0.30 1.25 -9.03
N PHE A 166 0.97 2.07 -9.83
CA PHE A 166 2.14 2.81 -9.36
C PHE A 166 1.80 4.10 -8.61
N ILE A 167 0.62 4.73 -8.85
CA ILE A 167 0.19 5.92 -8.09
C ILE A 167 -0.05 5.53 -6.63
N VAL A 168 -0.73 4.41 -6.36
CA VAL A 168 -0.94 3.92 -4.98
C VAL A 168 0.41 3.71 -4.27
N LYS A 169 1.39 3.10 -4.94
CA LYS A 169 2.75 2.94 -4.38
C LYS A 169 3.44 4.28 -4.13
N ALA A 170 3.29 5.23 -5.06
CA ALA A 170 3.82 6.58 -4.90
C ALA A 170 3.20 7.34 -3.71
N GLU A 171 1.91 7.14 -3.44
CA GLU A 171 1.22 7.70 -2.29
C GLU A 171 1.73 7.10 -0.97
N GLN A 172 1.86 5.78 -0.91
CA GLN A 172 2.33 5.05 0.27
C GLN A 172 3.75 5.42 0.66
N ASN A 173 4.68 5.46 -0.28
CA ASN A 173 6.09 5.79 -0.02
C ASN A 173 6.43 7.28 -0.09
N GLY A 174 5.46 8.14 -0.44
CA GLY A 174 5.58 9.59 -0.49
C GLY A 174 6.24 10.13 -1.77
N SER A 175 6.62 9.29 -2.73
CA SER A 175 7.20 9.71 -4.02
C SER A 175 6.17 10.39 -4.94
N ILE A 176 4.89 10.37 -4.57
CA ILE A 176 3.80 11.08 -5.27
C ILE A 176 4.09 12.58 -5.45
N MET A 177 4.84 13.20 -4.53
CA MET A 177 5.23 14.60 -4.64
C MET A 177 6.21 14.82 -5.79
N GLN A 178 7.19 13.92 -5.97
CA GLN A 178 8.15 13.98 -7.06
C GLN A 178 7.48 13.65 -8.40
N LEU A 179 6.60 12.66 -8.42
CA LEU A 179 5.79 12.29 -9.58
C LEU A 179 4.96 13.47 -10.07
N GLY A 180 4.18 14.10 -9.18
CA GLY A 180 3.34 15.24 -9.52
C GLY A 180 4.14 16.43 -10.03
N ARG A 181 5.33 16.69 -9.46
CA ARG A 181 6.23 17.72 -9.96
C ARG A 181 6.69 17.44 -11.39
N GLN A 182 7.13 16.21 -11.70
CA GLN A 182 7.55 15.85 -13.06
C GLN A 182 6.40 15.95 -14.06
N VAL A 183 5.20 15.52 -13.69
CA VAL A 183 4.00 15.66 -14.53
C VAL A 183 3.73 17.13 -14.83
N PHE A 184 3.76 17.99 -13.81
CA PHE A 184 3.56 19.43 -13.99
C PHE A 184 4.62 20.07 -14.88
N GLU A 185 5.91 19.76 -14.65
CA GLU A 185 7.02 20.28 -15.45
C GLU A 185 6.89 19.86 -16.93
N LYS A 186 6.55 18.58 -17.19
CA LYS A 186 6.33 18.07 -18.56
C LYS A 186 5.10 18.69 -19.23
N THR A 187 4.04 18.93 -18.48
CA THR A 187 2.85 19.63 -18.97
C THR A 187 3.20 21.08 -19.36
N CYS A 188 3.95 21.81 -18.52
CA CYS A 188 4.43 23.14 -18.87
C CYS A 188 5.32 23.15 -20.13
N GLN A 189 6.19 22.15 -20.26
CA GLN A 189 7.02 21.99 -21.45
C GLN A 189 6.20 21.71 -22.71
N PHE A 190 5.15 20.90 -22.59
CA PHE A 190 4.23 20.63 -23.70
C PHE A 190 3.52 21.92 -24.14
N ILE A 191 3.01 22.72 -23.20
CA ILE A 191 2.36 24.01 -23.47
C ILE A 191 3.34 24.97 -24.18
N GLN A 192 4.59 25.03 -23.73
CA GLN A 192 5.60 25.93 -24.32
C GLN A 192 6.02 25.54 -25.75
N ARG A 193 5.96 24.23 -26.07
CA ARG A 193 6.42 23.72 -27.37
C ARG A 193 5.33 23.64 -28.43
N ASN A 194 4.08 23.76 -28.05
CA ASN A 194 2.93 23.60 -28.92
C ASN A 194 2.05 24.86 -28.92
N ASP A 195 1.45 25.15 -30.05
CA ASP A 195 0.44 26.17 -30.19
C ASP A 195 -0.93 25.56 -29.82
N LEU A 196 -1.33 25.71 -28.54
CA LEU A 196 -2.55 25.14 -28.01
C LEU A 196 -3.81 25.70 -28.71
N GLU A 197 -3.78 26.97 -29.12
CA GLU A 197 -4.87 27.61 -29.84
C GLU A 197 -5.10 26.91 -31.19
N THR A 198 -4.02 26.64 -31.95
CA THR A 198 -4.10 25.88 -33.21
C THR A 198 -4.59 24.43 -32.99
N LEU A 199 -4.28 23.84 -31.85
CA LEU A 199 -4.76 22.50 -31.47
C LEU A 199 -6.21 22.51 -30.95
N GLY A 200 -6.81 23.68 -30.73
CA GLY A 200 -8.14 23.81 -30.15
C GLY A 200 -8.21 23.48 -28.66
N ILE A 201 -7.08 23.60 -27.95
CA ILE A 201 -6.98 23.27 -26.52
C ILE A 201 -6.99 24.56 -25.72
N ASP A 202 -8.06 24.79 -24.96
CA ASP A 202 -8.20 25.96 -24.09
C ASP A 202 -7.49 25.76 -22.75
N TYR A 203 -7.45 24.52 -22.24
CA TYR A 203 -6.78 24.17 -20.97
C TYR A 203 -6.33 22.71 -20.96
N ILE A 204 -5.40 22.39 -20.02
CA ILE A 204 -4.98 21.01 -19.75
C ILE A 204 -5.28 20.68 -18.30
N GLU A 205 -6.01 19.59 -18.09
CA GLU A 205 -6.29 19.06 -16.76
C GLU A 205 -5.12 18.25 -16.24
N ILE A 206 -4.77 18.43 -14.95
CA ILE A 206 -3.76 17.65 -14.25
C ILE A 206 -4.41 17.03 -13.02
N ASN A 207 -4.36 15.71 -12.90
CA ASN A 207 -4.86 14.98 -11.74
C ASN A 207 -3.90 15.16 -10.55
N LEU A 208 -4.44 15.52 -9.40
CA LEU A 208 -3.69 15.63 -8.14
C LEU A 208 -4.16 14.59 -7.14
N SER A 209 -3.22 13.91 -6.49
CA SER A 209 -3.52 13.03 -5.37
C SER A 209 -3.96 13.82 -4.14
N PRO A 210 -4.94 13.33 -3.36
CA PRO A 210 -5.29 13.91 -2.07
C PRO A 210 -4.10 14.08 -1.12
N VAL A 211 -3.13 13.17 -1.17
CA VAL A 211 -1.91 13.22 -0.35
C VAL A 211 -1.06 14.46 -0.69
N GLN A 212 -0.98 14.84 -1.97
CA GLN A 212 -0.26 16.04 -2.41
C GLN A 212 -0.92 17.31 -1.85
N TYR A 213 -2.25 17.37 -1.90
CA TYR A 213 -3.02 18.52 -1.40
C TYR A 213 -2.85 18.70 0.12
N LEU A 214 -2.96 17.62 0.89
CA LEU A 214 -2.81 17.66 2.35
C LEU A 214 -1.41 18.10 2.79
N ARG A 215 -0.36 17.60 2.14
CA ARG A 215 1.03 17.98 2.44
C ARG A 215 1.34 19.44 2.10
N GLN A 216 0.74 19.99 1.06
CA GLN A 216 0.90 21.41 0.73
C GLN A 216 0.22 22.32 1.75
N GLN A 217 -0.93 21.94 2.30
CA GLN A 217 -1.58 22.70 3.37
C GLN A 217 -0.76 22.71 4.67
N LEU A 218 -0.22 21.56 5.09
CA LEU A 218 0.63 21.46 6.28
C LEU A 218 1.92 22.27 6.17
N ALA A 219 2.45 22.44 4.94
CA ALA A 219 3.64 23.27 4.70
C ALA A 219 3.36 24.78 4.69
N GLN A 220 2.10 25.19 4.65
CA GLN A 220 1.67 26.61 4.66
C GLN A 220 1.16 27.09 6.02
N GLU A 221 0.98 26.21 7.01
CA GLU A 221 0.66 26.62 8.38
C GLU A 221 1.92 27.20 9.05
N PRO A 222 1.91 28.48 9.46
CA PRO A 222 3.04 29.06 10.20
C PRO A 222 3.17 28.39 11.56
N MET A 223 4.38 27.94 11.90
CA MET A 223 4.75 27.51 13.26
C MET A 223 4.64 28.68 14.25
#